data_0a034c094a92f79aa136bf06d075582c
#
_entry.id   0a034c094a92f79aa136bf06d075582c
#
_cell.length_a   1.000
_cell.length_b   1.000
_cell.length_c   1.000
_cell.angle_alpha   90.00
_cell.angle_beta   90.00
_cell.angle_gamma   90.00
#
_symmetry.space_group_name_H-M   'P 1'
#
loop_
_entity.id
_entity.type
_entity.pdbx_description
1 polymer ?
#
loop_
_entity_poly.entity_id
_entity_poly.type
_entity_poly.pdbx_seq_one_letter_code
_entity_poly.pdbx_strand_id
1 'polypeptide(L)'
;GRVEAIGKKVNKNNISSREKIIDLNGKYIFPGIVDMKVFVGEPGYEYKENFKTLSNAALSGGVTTVITMPNTDPIIDNVSIVDFLKRRGRDKSKINIYPTASLTKNTEGTNMTEFGLLQSKGIIGFTDGYKTIQNTRVMTRIMNSAKDLNSLIMQHAEDQELSKNGMINDGIISTKLGLQGIPEIAELVIIERDLTLLENINCRYHISQISSGKSVEIIKKRKEKINFSCG
;
A
#
# COMPACT_ATOMS: atom_id res chain seq x y z
N GLY A 1 -9.96 -15.65 13.28
CA GLY A 1 -10.63 -16.87 12.94
C GLY A 1 -9.96 -17.60 11.78
N ARG A 2 -10.15 -18.90 11.74
CA ARG A 2 -9.71 -19.77 10.64
C ARG A 2 -10.90 -20.60 10.21
N VAL A 3 -10.97 -20.94 8.91
CA VAL A 3 -11.95 -21.90 8.40
C VAL A 3 -11.52 -23.28 8.92
N GLU A 4 -12.40 -23.94 9.66
CA GLU A 4 -12.14 -25.26 10.21
C GLU A 4 -12.51 -26.38 9.23
N ALA A 5 -13.67 -26.26 8.59
CA ALA A 5 -14.13 -27.22 7.61
C ALA A 5 -15.03 -26.57 6.55
N ILE A 6 -15.01 -27.11 5.35
CA ILE A 6 -15.88 -26.74 4.23
C ILE A 6 -16.42 -28.01 3.60
N GLY A 7 -17.70 -28.07 3.28
CA GLY A 7 -18.27 -29.15 2.48
C GLY A 7 -19.63 -29.64 2.95
N LYS A 8 -20.23 -30.53 2.15
CA LYS A 8 -21.56 -31.11 2.40
C LYS A 8 -21.66 -32.01 3.65
N LYS A 9 -20.50 -32.44 4.20
CA LYS A 9 -20.41 -33.30 5.38
C LYS A 9 -20.38 -32.52 6.70
N VAL A 10 -20.36 -31.18 6.68
CA VAL A 10 -20.50 -30.37 7.90
C VAL A 10 -21.96 -30.48 8.34
N ASN A 11 -22.23 -31.38 9.26
CA ASN A 11 -23.60 -31.75 9.62
C ASN A 11 -24.03 -30.98 10.87
N LYS A 12 -25.27 -30.49 10.88
CA LYS A 12 -25.89 -29.78 12.02
C LYS A 12 -25.84 -30.61 13.33
N ASN A 13 -25.77 -31.92 13.21
CA ASN A 13 -25.75 -32.85 14.38
C ASN A 13 -24.44 -32.82 15.16
N ASN A 14 -23.36 -32.25 14.61
CA ASN A 14 -22.06 -32.20 15.27
C ASN A 14 -21.76 -30.79 15.84
N ILE A 15 -22.74 -29.88 15.81
CA ILE A 15 -22.58 -28.53 16.30
C ILE A 15 -22.95 -28.48 17.77
N SER A 16 -22.03 -27.95 18.59
CA SER A 16 -22.30 -27.82 20.04
C SER A 16 -23.37 -26.72 20.27
N SER A 17 -24.12 -26.84 21.37
CA SER A 17 -25.14 -25.88 21.76
C SER A 17 -24.62 -24.47 21.99
N ARG A 18 -23.29 -24.26 21.99
CA ARG A 18 -22.62 -22.97 22.16
C ARG A 18 -22.26 -22.32 20.82
N GLU A 19 -22.43 -22.99 19.69
CA GLU A 19 -22.07 -22.50 18.37
C GLU A 19 -23.24 -21.78 17.70
N LYS A 20 -22.93 -20.63 17.08
CA LYS A 20 -23.94 -19.82 16.38
C LYS A 20 -24.07 -20.28 14.95
N ILE A 21 -25.27 -20.69 14.55
CA ILE A 21 -25.60 -20.99 13.16
C ILE A 21 -26.11 -19.71 12.50
N ILE A 22 -25.54 -19.36 11.34
CA ILE A 22 -25.99 -18.24 10.51
C ILE A 22 -26.43 -18.81 9.18
N ASP A 23 -27.76 -18.72 8.89
CA ASP A 23 -28.30 -19.07 7.58
C ASP A 23 -28.11 -17.90 6.61
N LEU A 24 -27.45 -18.16 5.51
CA LEU A 24 -27.17 -17.15 4.48
C LEU A 24 -28.22 -17.10 3.36
N ASN A 25 -29.23 -17.99 3.39
CA ASN A 25 -30.32 -17.99 2.42
C ASN A 25 -29.84 -17.89 0.95
N GLY A 26 -28.87 -18.71 0.57
CA GLY A 26 -28.29 -18.74 -0.78
C GLY A 26 -27.28 -17.62 -1.10
N LYS A 27 -26.91 -16.77 -0.14
CA LYS A 27 -25.88 -15.74 -0.33
C LYS A 27 -24.49 -16.37 -0.40
N TYR A 28 -23.59 -15.66 -1.08
CA TYR A 28 -22.18 -16.06 -1.15
C TYR A 28 -21.39 -15.55 0.05
N ILE A 29 -20.39 -16.33 0.45
CA ILE A 29 -19.36 -15.93 1.43
C ILE A 29 -18.03 -15.75 0.70
N PHE A 30 -17.37 -14.64 0.97
CA PHE A 30 -16.02 -14.36 0.50
C PHE A 30 -15.12 -14.00 1.70
N PRO A 31 -13.78 -14.20 1.59
CA PRO A 31 -12.85 -13.56 2.51
C PRO A 31 -13.04 -12.06 2.49
N GLY A 32 -12.83 -11.40 3.63
CA GLY A 32 -12.87 -9.94 3.69
C GLY A 32 -11.82 -9.33 2.78
N ILE A 33 -12.16 -8.21 2.14
CA ILE A 33 -11.28 -7.49 1.23
C ILE A 33 -10.11 -6.89 2.03
N VAL A 34 -8.92 -6.88 1.43
CA VAL A 34 -7.72 -6.20 1.93
C VAL A 34 -7.46 -4.99 1.03
N ASP A 35 -7.52 -3.79 1.59
CA ASP A 35 -7.14 -2.56 0.88
C ASP A 35 -5.70 -2.20 1.24
N MET A 36 -4.84 -2.18 0.22
CA MET A 36 -3.39 -2.08 0.42
C MET A 36 -2.85 -0.64 0.47
N LYS A 37 -3.66 0.38 0.22
CA LYS A 37 -3.17 1.77 0.16
C LYS A 37 -4.22 2.76 0.65
N VAL A 38 -4.37 2.88 1.96
CA VAL A 38 -5.40 3.70 2.58
C VAL A 38 -4.80 4.89 3.33
N PHE A 39 -5.31 6.08 3.07
CA PHE A 39 -5.04 7.25 3.88
C PHE A 39 -6.02 7.30 5.05
N VAL A 40 -5.51 7.35 6.29
CA VAL A 40 -6.36 7.40 7.48
C VAL A 40 -6.45 8.80 8.12
N GLY A 41 -5.51 9.68 7.85
CA GLY A 41 -5.48 11.03 8.42
C GLY A 41 -5.12 11.11 9.90
N GLU A 42 -5.06 10.02 10.62
CA GLU A 42 -4.67 9.97 12.04
C GLU A 42 -3.26 9.38 12.18
N PRO A 43 -2.31 10.11 12.81
CA PRO A 43 -2.45 11.42 13.45
C PRO A 43 -2.44 12.64 12.51
N GLY A 44 -2.96 13.76 12.99
CA GLY A 44 -2.77 15.11 12.46
C GLY A 44 -3.86 15.62 11.51
N TYR A 45 -4.60 14.72 10.85
CA TYR A 45 -5.69 15.07 9.93
C TYR A 45 -7.01 14.36 10.32
N GLU A 46 -7.26 14.16 11.61
CA GLU A 46 -8.43 13.44 12.13
C GLU A 46 -9.76 14.05 11.68
N TYR A 47 -9.76 15.33 11.32
CA TYR A 47 -10.91 16.04 10.77
C TYR A 47 -11.31 15.53 9.36
N LYS A 48 -10.38 14.92 8.62
CA LYS A 48 -10.65 14.30 7.33
C LYS A 48 -11.14 12.86 7.51
N GLU A 49 -10.36 12.07 8.26
CA GLU A 49 -10.62 10.66 8.53
C GLU A 49 -9.87 10.22 9.78
N ASN A 50 -10.46 9.34 10.58
CA ASN A 50 -9.84 8.72 11.75
C ASN A 50 -10.10 7.21 11.77
N PHE A 51 -9.45 6.45 12.66
CA PHE A 51 -9.58 4.99 12.70
C PHE A 51 -11.01 4.48 12.91
N LYS A 52 -11.84 5.22 13.65
CA LYS A 52 -13.23 4.83 13.90
C LYS A 52 -14.09 5.01 12.65
N THR A 53 -14.00 6.16 11.98
CA THR A 53 -14.79 6.46 10.77
C THR A 53 -14.32 5.60 9.61
N LEU A 54 -13.01 5.45 9.41
CA LEU A 54 -12.42 4.54 8.43
C LEU A 54 -12.94 3.11 8.62
N SER A 55 -12.89 2.58 9.85
CA SER A 55 -13.28 1.19 10.09
C SER A 55 -14.78 0.94 9.84
N ASN A 56 -15.63 1.93 10.10
CA ASN A 56 -17.05 1.83 9.79
C ASN A 56 -17.30 1.84 8.28
N ALA A 57 -16.65 2.75 7.55
CA ALA A 57 -16.74 2.82 6.09
C ALA A 57 -16.21 1.53 5.43
N ALA A 58 -15.04 1.06 5.85
CA ALA A 58 -14.42 -0.16 5.37
C ALA A 58 -15.34 -1.39 5.56
N LEU A 59 -15.90 -1.58 6.75
CA LEU A 59 -16.82 -2.67 7.02
C LEU A 59 -18.08 -2.61 6.16
N SER A 60 -18.61 -1.42 5.90
CA SER A 60 -19.78 -1.24 5.04
C SER A 60 -19.51 -1.71 3.60
N GLY A 61 -18.25 -1.60 3.13
CA GLY A 61 -17.80 -2.09 1.82
C GLY A 61 -17.25 -3.52 1.83
N GLY A 62 -17.27 -4.22 2.98
CA GLY A 62 -16.71 -5.57 3.10
C GLY A 62 -15.18 -5.62 3.23
N VAL A 63 -14.52 -4.48 3.46
CA VAL A 63 -13.09 -4.40 3.74
C VAL A 63 -12.85 -4.72 5.21
N THR A 64 -12.06 -5.74 5.49
CA THR A 64 -11.75 -6.21 6.86
C THR A 64 -10.32 -5.95 7.27
N THR A 65 -9.48 -5.54 6.34
CA THR A 65 -8.06 -5.25 6.58
C THR A 65 -7.63 -4.07 5.72
N VAL A 66 -6.94 -3.12 6.32
CA VAL A 66 -6.36 -1.98 5.59
C VAL A 66 -4.88 -1.84 5.89
N ILE A 67 -4.13 -1.44 4.86
CA ILE A 67 -2.73 -1.06 4.97
C ILE A 67 -2.66 0.46 4.84
N THR A 68 -2.24 1.14 5.92
CA THR A 68 -2.29 2.60 5.97
C THR A 68 -0.99 3.22 5.50
N MET A 69 -1.12 4.32 4.74
CA MET A 69 0.01 5.10 4.25
C MET A 69 0.64 5.96 5.35
N PRO A 70 1.94 6.31 5.22
CA PRO A 70 2.67 7.05 6.23
C PRO A 70 2.47 8.58 6.17
N ASN A 71 1.67 9.09 5.24
CA ASN A 71 1.45 10.52 4.97
C ASN A 71 0.55 11.19 6.03
N THR A 72 0.91 11.07 7.28
CA THR A 72 0.25 11.66 8.44
C THR A 72 1.05 12.88 8.94
N ASP A 73 0.58 13.56 9.97
CA ASP A 73 1.29 14.64 10.64
C ASP A 73 1.34 14.36 12.16
N PRO A 74 2.51 13.97 12.67
CA PRO A 74 3.79 13.74 11.97
C PRO A 74 3.77 12.51 11.05
N ILE A 75 4.71 12.49 10.08
CA ILE A 75 4.95 11.36 9.17
C ILE A 75 5.33 10.10 9.97
N ILE A 76 4.89 8.92 9.51
CA ILE A 76 5.26 7.64 10.16
C ILE A 76 6.68 7.24 9.76
N ASP A 77 7.67 7.85 10.37
CA ASP A 77 9.10 7.63 10.11
C ASP A 77 9.91 7.23 11.35
N ASN A 78 9.26 7.10 12.49
CA ASN A 78 9.89 6.72 13.76
C ASN A 78 9.01 5.79 14.60
N VAL A 79 9.64 5.11 15.56
CA VAL A 79 9.03 4.09 16.40
C VAL A 79 7.88 4.62 17.28
N SER A 80 8.00 5.84 17.79
CA SER A 80 7.01 6.40 18.71
C SER A 80 5.65 6.58 18.03
N ILE A 81 5.66 7.00 16.77
CA ILE A 81 4.44 7.15 15.96
C ILE A 81 3.83 5.78 15.64
N VAL A 82 4.68 4.78 15.32
CA VAL A 82 4.20 3.40 15.08
C VAL A 82 3.51 2.83 16.31
N ASP A 83 4.11 2.98 17.50
CA ASP A 83 3.50 2.51 18.76
C ASP A 83 2.19 3.25 19.07
N PHE A 84 2.09 4.54 18.76
CA PHE A 84 0.85 5.31 18.87
C PHE A 84 -0.23 4.74 17.96
N LEU A 85 0.06 4.56 16.66
CA LEU A 85 -0.88 4.05 15.66
C LEU A 85 -1.41 2.66 16.01
N LYS A 86 -0.54 1.76 16.46
CA LYS A 86 -0.94 0.40 16.85
C LYS A 86 -1.91 0.41 18.03
N ARG A 87 -1.68 1.26 19.02
CA ARG A 87 -2.61 1.43 20.15
C ARG A 87 -3.95 2.00 19.69
N ARG A 88 -3.91 3.08 18.89
CA ARG A 88 -5.13 3.73 18.38
C ARG A 88 -5.93 2.79 17.47
N GLY A 89 -5.26 2.10 16.54
CA GLY A 89 -5.91 1.12 15.68
C GLY A 89 -6.60 0.01 16.47
N ARG A 90 -5.92 -0.58 17.48
CA ARG A 90 -6.52 -1.59 18.37
C ARG A 90 -7.73 -1.06 19.13
N ASP A 91 -7.65 0.16 19.67
CA ASP A 91 -8.66 0.69 20.60
C ASP A 91 -9.88 1.31 19.88
N LYS A 92 -9.72 1.76 18.64
CA LYS A 92 -10.73 2.53 17.89
C LYS A 92 -11.25 1.84 16.63
N SER A 93 -10.51 0.90 16.07
CA SER A 93 -10.90 0.22 14.83
C SER A 93 -11.63 -1.10 15.07
N LYS A 94 -12.57 -1.41 14.18
CA LYS A 94 -13.26 -2.71 14.11
C LYS A 94 -12.66 -3.66 13.07
N ILE A 95 -11.68 -3.19 12.30
CA ILE A 95 -10.97 -3.94 11.27
C ILE A 95 -9.49 -4.05 11.62
N ASN A 96 -8.77 -4.92 10.91
CA ASN A 96 -7.32 -5.00 11.07
C ASN A 96 -6.65 -3.81 10.40
N ILE A 97 -5.74 -3.15 11.11
CA ILE A 97 -4.95 -2.02 10.62
C ILE A 97 -3.48 -2.40 10.67
N TYR A 98 -2.83 -2.34 9.51
CA TYR A 98 -1.41 -2.58 9.35
C TYR A 98 -0.73 -1.31 8.82
N PRO A 99 0.05 -0.60 9.62
CA PRO A 99 0.73 0.60 9.16
C PRO A 99 1.92 0.27 8.25
N THR A 100 2.14 1.12 7.24
CA THR A 100 3.43 1.29 6.57
C THR A 100 4.20 2.45 7.19
N ALA A 101 5.51 2.46 7.02
CA ALA A 101 6.35 3.59 7.36
C ALA A 101 6.94 4.23 6.10
N SER A 102 7.45 5.45 6.22
CA SER A 102 8.08 6.12 5.11
C SER A 102 9.42 5.48 4.74
N LEU A 103 9.76 5.49 3.45
CA LEU A 103 11.07 5.11 2.93
C LEU A 103 12.14 6.09 3.41
N THR A 104 11.80 7.37 3.40
CA THR A 104 12.71 8.45 3.78
C THR A 104 12.12 9.32 4.89
N LYS A 105 13.01 9.93 5.69
CA LYS A 105 12.60 10.85 6.75
C LYS A 105 11.80 12.00 6.16
N ASN A 106 10.67 12.33 6.79
CA ASN A 106 9.71 13.34 6.34
C ASN A 106 9.21 13.14 4.89
N THR A 107 9.42 11.96 4.29
CA THR A 107 9.13 11.70 2.85
C THR A 107 9.84 12.69 1.91
N GLU A 108 11.08 13.06 2.21
CA GLU A 108 11.86 14.05 1.43
C GLU A 108 12.68 13.42 0.31
N GLY A 109 12.71 12.09 0.20
CA GLY A 109 13.44 11.38 -0.86
C GLY A 109 14.97 11.40 -0.70
N THR A 110 15.51 11.75 0.48
CA THR A 110 16.95 11.94 0.72
C THR A 110 17.54 10.98 1.73
N ASN A 111 17.08 11.02 2.97
CA ASN A 111 17.60 10.24 4.08
C ASN A 111 16.68 9.07 4.40
N MET A 112 17.17 7.85 4.25
CA MET A 112 16.43 6.63 4.56
C MET A 112 16.04 6.56 6.04
N THR A 113 14.84 6.00 6.33
CA THR A 113 14.40 5.70 7.68
C THR A 113 15.05 4.42 8.22
N GLU A 114 14.84 4.14 9.50
CA GLU A 114 15.46 3.00 10.19
C GLU A 114 14.62 1.72 10.02
N PHE A 115 14.69 1.09 8.85
CA PHE A 115 13.87 -0.06 8.47
C PHE A 115 13.84 -1.17 9.51
N GLY A 116 15.01 -1.57 10.03
CA GLY A 116 15.08 -2.66 11.01
C GLY A 116 14.32 -2.37 12.30
N LEU A 117 14.44 -1.15 12.84
CA LEU A 117 13.70 -0.72 14.03
C LEU A 117 12.20 -0.64 13.77
N LEU A 118 11.80 -0.02 12.66
CA LEU A 118 10.40 0.13 12.30
C LEU A 118 9.73 -1.23 12.04
N GLN A 119 10.41 -2.13 11.35
CA GLN A 119 9.93 -3.49 11.08
C GLN A 119 9.77 -4.31 12.36
N SER A 120 10.70 -4.19 13.33
CA SER A 120 10.58 -4.85 14.63
C SER A 120 9.35 -4.41 15.41
N LYS A 121 8.82 -3.24 15.12
CA LYS A 121 7.56 -2.70 15.68
C LYS A 121 6.31 -3.12 14.88
N GLY A 122 6.46 -3.93 13.84
CA GLY A 122 5.35 -4.51 13.08
C GLY A 122 4.91 -3.66 11.88
N ILE A 123 5.79 -2.83 11.35
CA ILE A 123 5.63 -2.23 10.02
C ILE A 123 5.76 -3.34 8.97
N ILE A 124 4.82 -3.39 8.04
CA ILE A 124 4.73 -4.47 7.03
C ILE A 124 5.31 -4.08 5.67
N GLY A 125 5.55 -2.79 5.44
CA GLY A 125 6.11 -2.26 4.20
C GLY A 125 6.48 -0.79 4.33
N PHE A 126 7.24 -0.30 3.37
CA PHE A 126 7.78 1.06 3.35
C PHE A 126 7.37 1.78 2.06
N THR A 127 6.91 3.03 2.18
CA THR A 127 6.48 3.86 1.05
C THR A 127 6.55 5.34 1.42
N ASP A 128 6.88 6.21 0.48
CA ASP A 128 6.70 7.65 0.69
C ASP A 128 5.30 8.14 0.24
N GLY A 129 4.36 7.19 0.11
CA GLY A 129 2.96 7.45 -0.18
C GLY A 129 2.74 7.86 -1.64
N TYR A 130 2.45 9.13 -1.87
CA TYR A 130 2.27 9.72 -3.21
C TYR A 130 3.56 10.33 -3.78
N LYS A 131 4.64 10.33 -3.00
CA LYS A 131 5.93 10.82 -3.46
C LYS A 131 6.77 9.67 -3.98
N THR A 132 7.51 9.94 -5.04
CA THR A 132 8.45 9.00 -5.65
C THR A 132 9.87 9.32 -5.20
N ILE A 133 10.68 8.31 -4.91
CA ILE A 133 12.12 8.50 -4.73
C ILE A 133 12.75 8.84 -6.09
N GLN A 134 13.04 10.11 -6.33
CA GLN A 134 13.57 10.59 -7.61
C GLN A 134 15.04 10.22 -7.80
N ASN A 135 15.82 10.29 -6.74
CA ASN A 135 17.27 10.03 -6.80
C ASN A 135 17.56 8.53 -6.88
N THR A 136 18.11 8.08 -8.01
CA THR A 136 18.47 6.68 -8.27
C THR A 136 19.45 6.12 -7.22
N ARG A 137 20.42 6.91 -6.76
CA ARG A 137 21.39 6.47 -5.75
C ARG A 137 20.74 6.21 -4.39
N VAL A 138 19.77 7.06 -4.02
CA VAL A 138 18.96 6.86 -2.81
C VAL A 138 18.13 5.60 -2.94
N MET A 139 17.44 5.42 -4.07
CA MET A 139 16.63 4.22 -4.34
C MET A 139 17.47 2.94 -4.31
N THR A 140 18.65 2.94 -4.92
CA THR A 140 19.58 1.79 -4.86
C THR A 140 19.95 1.43 -3.42
N ARG A 141 20.22 2.43 -2.58
CA ARG A 141 20.56 2.22 -1.16
C ARG A 141 19.39 1.64 -0.38
N ILE A 142 18.17 2.18 -0.61
CA ILE A 142 16.92 1.69 -0.03
C ILE A 142 16.68 0.23 -0.42
N MET A 143 16.82 -0.13 -1.70
CA MET A 143 16.61 -1.50 -2.18
C MET A 143 17.61 -2.48 -1.58
N ASN A 144 18.88 -2.12 -1.45
CA ASN A 144 19.88 -2.98 -0.78
C ASN A 144 19.52 -3.23 0.69
N SER A 145 19.17 -2.19 1.44
CA SER A 145 18.74 -2.35 2.83
C SER A 145 17.46 -3.17 2.96
N ALA A 146 16.51 -2.99 2.04
CA ALA A 146 15.28 -3.77 2.00
C ALA A 146 15.53 -5.25 1.70
N LYS A 147 16.49 -5.57 0.83
CA LYS A 147 16.94 -6.94 0.56
C LYS A 147 17.47 -7.60 1.83
N ASP A 148 18.40 -6.94 2.54
CA ASP A 148 19.04 -7.49 3.72
C ASP A 148 18.04 -7.77 4.85
N LEU A 149 17.00 -6.96 4.98
CA LEU A 149 15.97 -7.06 5.99
C LEU A 149 14.70 -7.80 5.52
N ASN A 150 14.66 -8.26 4.26
CA ASN A 150 13.47 -8.82 3.62
C ASN A 150 12.23 -7.90 3.72
N SER A 151 12.46 -6.58 3.68
CA SER A 151 11.40 -5.56 3.77
C SER A 151 10.71 -5.36 2.42
N LEU A 152 9.40 -5.05 2.45
CA LEU A 152 8.64 -4.70 1.26
C LEU A 152 8.75 -3.20 0.97
N ILE A 153 9.17 -2.84 -0.23
CA ILE A 153 9.12 -1.48 -0.76
C ILE A 153 7.85 -1.35 -1.60
N MET A 154 7.07 -0.29 -1.38
CA MET A 154 5.90 0.07 -2.18
C MET A 154 6.13 1.46 -2.77
N GLN A 155 6.40 1.52 -4.07
CA GLN A 155 6.74 2.78 -4.76
C GLN A 155 5.57 3.28 -5.60
N HIS A 156 5.20 4.54 -5.43
CA HIS A 156 4.41 5.28 -6.40
C HIS A 156 5.34 5.72 -7.54
N ALA A 157 5.06 5.29 -8.76
CA ALA A 157 5.95 5.49 -9.89
C ALA A 157 5.55 6.74 -10.67
N GLU A 158 6.18 7.88 -10.38
CA GLU A 158 5.92 9.13 -11.09
C GLU A 158 7.16 10.04 -11.06
N ASP A 159 7.65 10.43 -12.20
CA ASP A 159 8.70 11.43 -12.31
C ASP A 159 8.11 12.82 -12.02
N GLN A 160 8.59 13.47 -10.94
CA GLN A 160 8.01 14.72 -10.44
C GLN A 160 8.29 15.94 -11.33
N GLU A 161 9.35 15.93 -12.12
CA GLU A 161 9.63 17.02 -13.05
C GLU A 161 8.75 16.91 -14.31
N LEU A 162 8.53 15.70 -14.80
CA LEU A 162 7.64 15.47 -15.94
C LEU A 162 6.15 15.66 -15.59
N SER A 163 5.74 15.33 -14.36
CA SER A 163 4.35 15.50 -13.91
C SER A 163 4.04 16.85 -13.30
N LYS A 164 5.03 17.73 -13.20
CA LYS A 164 4.94 19.04 -12.53
C LYS A 164 3.79 19.87 -13.06
N ASN A 165 2.95 20.35 -12.14
CA ASN A 165 1.73 21.11 -12.43
C ASN A 165 0.68 20.38 -13.26
N GLY A 166 0.86 19.09 -13.56
CA GLY A 166 -0.14 18.27 -14.22
C GLY A 166 -1.37 18.06 -13.34
N MET A 167 -2.54 18.10 -13.94
CA MET A 167 -3.83 17.98 -13.24
C MET A 167 -4.63 16.75 -13.68
N ILE A 168 -4.31 16.19 -14.83
CA ILE A 168 -5.01 15.06 -15.46
C ILE A 168 -4.02 14.36 -16.39
N ASN A 169 -4.26 13.11 -16.75
CA ASN A 169 -3.46 12.42 -17.75
C ASN A 169 -3.50 13.17 -19.09
N ASP A 170 -2.33 13.29 -19.75
CA ASP A 170 -2.22 13.93 -21.05
C ASP A 170 -3.01 13.21 -22.13
N GLY A 171 -3.75 13.97 -22.96
CA GLY A 171 -4.55 13.41 -24.03
C GLY A 171 -5.64 14.37 -24.54
N ILE A 172 -6.58 13.83 -25.29
CA ILE A 172 -7.67 14.61 -25.91
C ILE A 172 -8.50 15.36 -24.85
N ILE A 173 -8.70 14.75 -23.69
CA ILE A 173 -9.54 15.35 -22.62
C ILE A 173 -8.80 16.52 -21.97
N SER A 174 -7.53 16.37 -21.63
CA SER A 174 -6.72 17.46 -21.06
C SER A 174 -6.68 18.68 -22.01
N THR A 175 -6.47 18.42 -23.30
CA THR A 175 -6.48 19.45 -24.35
C THR A 175 -7.83 20.17 -24.47
N LYS A 176 -8.94 19.40 -24.49
CA LYS A 176 -10.30 19.98 -24.57
C LYS A 176 -10.66 20.83 -23.35
N LEU A 177 -10.18 20.46 -22.18
CA LEU A 177 -10.44 21.17 -20.92
C LEU A 177 -9.46 22.33 -20.68
N GLY A 178 -8.40 22.45 -21.49
CA GLY A 178 -7.32 23.43 -21.28
C GLY A 178 -6.52 23.19 -20.02
N LEU A 179 -6.47 21.92 -19.54
CA LEU A 179 -5.73 21.52 -18.37
C LEU A 179 -4.36 20.96 -18.74
N GLN A 180 -3.37 21.23 -17.90
CA GLN A 180 -2.03 20.66 -18.10
C GLN A 180 -2.08 19.14 -17.89
N GLY A 181 -1.65 18.39 -18.91
CA GLY A 181 -1.57 16.94 -18.88
C GLY A 181 -0.32 16.44 -18.16
N ILE A 182 -0.45 15.27 -17.50
CA ILE A 182 0.68 14.47 -17.01
C ILE A 182 1.03 13.50 -18.13
N PRO A 183 2.22 13.57 -18.72
CA PRO A 183 2.59 12.68 -19.81
C PRO A 183 2.80 11.24 -19.30
N GLU A 184 2.37 10.26 -20.06
CA GLU A 184 2.52 8.84 -19.76
C GLU A 184 3.97 8.45 -19.43
N ILE A 185 4.94 9.11 -20.05
CA ILE A 185 6.37 8.89 -19.83
C ILE A 185 6.80 9.14 -18.37
N ALA A 186 6.08 9.98 -17.61
CA ALA A 186 6.38 10.24 -16.21
C ALA A 186 6.31 8.96 -15.35
N GLU A 187 5.35 8.08 -15.62
CA GLU A 187 5.23 6.79 -14.97
C GLU A 187 6.27 5.78 -15.50
N LEU A 188 6.44 5.73 -16.82
CA LEU A 188 7.30 4.77 -17.50
C LEU A 188 8.76 4.86 -17.07
N VAL A 189 9.32 6.06 -16.99
CA VAL A 189 10.73 6.31 -16.65
C VAL A 189 11.06 5.75 -15.26
N ILE A 190 10.18 5.97 -14.30
CA ILE A 190 10.37 5.48 -12.93
C ILE A 190 10.23 3.96 -12.86
N ILE A 191 9.24 3.38 -13.53
CA ILE A 191 9.04 1.93 -13.58
C ILE A 191 10.27 1.24 -14.19
N GLU A 192 10.74 1.68 -15.35
CA GLU A 192 11.91 1.08 -16.01
C GLU A 192 13.18 1.21 -15.17
N ARG A 193 13.41 2.38 -14.56
CA ARG A 193 14.53 2.59 -13.63
C ARG A 193 14.50 1.58 -12.49
N ASP A 194 13.36 1.49 -11.80
CA ASP A 194 13.23 0.67 -10.60
C ASP A 194 13.29 -0.82 -10.91
N LEU A 195 12.69 -1.26 -12.00
CA LEU A 195 12.79 -2.66 -12.44
C LEU A 195 14.21 -3.03 -12.89
N THR A 196 14.95 -2.09 -13.49
CA THR A 196 16.38 -2.30 -13.82
C THR A 196 17.24 -2.44 -12.56
N LEU A 197 16.99 -1.64 -11.53
CA LEU A 197 17.65 -1.80 -10.23
C LEU A 197 17.27 -3.14 -9.58
N LEU A 198 16.01 -3.50 -9.65
CA LEU A 198 15.48 -4.73 -9.05
C LEU A 198 16.09 -6.01 -9.66
N GLU A 199 16.36 -6.04 -10.96
CA GLU A 199 17.06 -7.16 -11.63
C GLU A 199 18.42 -7.46 -10.99
N ASN A 200 19.12 -6.43 -10.52
CA ASN A 200 20.45 -6.58 -9.91
C ASN A 200 20.40 -6.82 -8.41
N ILE A 201 19.42 -6.21 -7.71
CA ILE A 201 19.38 -6.22 -6.25
C ILE A 201 18.51 -7.35 -5.71
N ASN A 202 17.39 -7.64 -6.35
CA ASN A 202 16.43 -8.69 -5.97
C ASN A 202 15.89 -8.52 -4.54
N CYS A 203 15.16 -7.44 -4.29
CA CYS A 203 14.41 -7.19 -3.04
C CYS A 203 12.89 -7.36 -3.24
N ARG A 204 12.12 -7.36 -2.18
CA ARG A 204 10.65 -7.35 -2.25
C ARG A 204 10.17 -5.98 -2.70
N TYR A 205 9.49 -5.92 -3.84
CA TYR A 205 9.08 -4.66 -4.47
C TYR A 205 7.64 -4.72 -4.97
N HIS A 206 6.91 -3.62 -4.78
CA HIS A 206 5.54 -3.43 -5.27
C HIS A 206 5.44 -2.09 -6.00
N ILE A 207 5.01 -2.13 -7.25
CA ILE A 207 4.65 -0.92 -8.01
C ILE A 207 3.21 -0.57 -7.70
N SER A 208 2.99 0.59 -7.11
CA SER A 208 1.67 1.04 -6.70
C SER A 208 1.01 1.89 -7.79
N GLN A 209 -0.31 1.70 -8.00
CA GLN A 209 -1.16 2.59 -8.79
C GLN A 209 -0.69 2.80 -10.24
N ILE A 210 -0.65 1.71 -11.00
CA ILE A 210 -0.33 1.76 -12.43
C ILE A 210 -1.51 2.37 -13.19
N SER A 211 -1.23 3.36 -14.02
CA SER A 211 -2.24 4.08 -14.80
C SER A 211 -2.06 3.97 -16.33
N SER A 212 -0.88 3.58 -16.80
CA SER A 212 -0.52 3.55 -18.22
C SER A 212 -0.59 2.15 -18.83
N GLY A 213 -1.17 2.04 -20.02
CA GLY A 213 -1.17 0.81 -20.81
C GLY A 213 0.24 0.34 -21.19
N LYS A 214 1.16 1.28 -21.51
CA LYS A 214 2.55 0.94 -21.81
C LYS A 214 3.29 0.41 -20.59
N SER A 215 2.98 0.93 -19.39
CA SER A 215 3.52 0.38 -18.14
C SER A 215 3.15 -1.09 -17.96
N VAL A 216 1.91 -1.45 -18.29
CA VAL A 216 1.45 -2.85 -18.23
C VAL A 216 2.26 -3.76 -19.18
N GLU A 217 2.60 -3.28 -20.38
CA GLU A 217 3.42 -4.03 -21.35
C GLU A 217 4.84 -4.26 -20.82
N ILE A 218 5.46 -3.22 -20.25
CA ILE A 218 6.79 -3.33 -19.63
C ILE A 218 6.76 -4.31 -18.46
N ILE A 219 5.78 -4.16 -17.58
CA ILE A 219 5.61 -5.03 -16.40
C ILE A 219 5.44 -6.49 -16.82
N LYS A 220 4.64 -6.80 -17.84
CA LYS A 220 4.48 -8.16 -18.35
C LYS A 220 5.81 -8.77 -18.77
N LYS A 221 6.61 -8.06 -19.57
CA LYS A 221 7.93 -8.52 -20.03
C LYS A 221 8.91 -8.74 -18.87
N ARG A 222 8.90 -7.84 -17.87
CA ARG A 222 9.82 -7.92 -16.73
C ARG A 222 9.42 -9.03 -15.75
N LYS A 223 8.12 -9.32 -15.57
CA LYS A 223 7.63 -10.42 -14.72
C LYS A 223 8.08 -11.81 -15.15
N GLU A 224 8.50 -12.00 -16.40
CA GLU A 224 9.10 -13.24 -16.87
C GLU A 224 10.49 -13.49 -16.26
N LYS A 225 11.18 -12.45 -15.81
CA LYS A 225 12.57 -12.50 -15.34
C LYS A 225 12.73 -12.24 -13.86
N ILE A 226 11.90 -11.38 -13.29
CA ILE A 226 12.02 -10.92 -11.90
C ILE A 226 10.69 -11.02 -11.17
N ASN A 227 10.77 -11.26 -9.86
CA ASN A 227 9.59 -11.37 -9.01
C ASN A 227 9.28 -10.03 -8.32
N PHE A 228 8.13 -9.46 -8.63
CA PHE A 228 7.58 -8.28 -7.98
C PHE A 228 6.07 -8.27 -8.11
N SER A 229 5.41 -7.45 -7.33
CA SER A 229 3.96 -7.23 -7.42
C SER A 229 3.63 -5.83 -7.92
N CYS A 230 2.40 -5.65 -8.39
CA CYS A 230 1.89 -4.37 -8.87
C CYS A 230 0.37 -4.26 -8.64
N GLY A 231 -0.16 -3.05 -8.56
CA GLY A 231 -1.57 -2.75 -8.37
C GLY A 231 -2.02 -1.48 -9.09
#